data_a8d7077643f8ceebb1fa07c11ff52ae1
#
_entry.id   a8d7077643f8ceebb1fa07c11ff52ae1
#
_cell.length_a   1.000
_cell.length_b   1.000
_cell.length_c   1.000
_cell.angle_alpha   90.00
_cell.angle_beta   90.00
_cell.angle_gamma   90.00
#
_symmetry.space_group_name_H-M   'P 1'
#
loop_
_entity.id
_entity.type
_entity.pdbx_description
1 polymer ?
#
loop_
_entity_poly.entity_id
_entity_poly.type
_entity_poly.pdbx_seq_one_letter_code
_entity_poly.pdbx_strand_id
1 'polypeptide(L)'
;MSNEFLDRHIGPNQAEIDAMLSAIGCDSVEQVVARTVPESILFGNRMEVEEGLTERDSLALAKKLAGQNQLFSNFIGQGYYGTLMPTVIQRNILENPGWYTAYTPYQAEISQGRLEMLLTFQQMIMDLTGMDISNASLLDEPTAAAEAMMMAKRANKKNKSNRFLVDSNTHPQTITILQTRAKPIGIELVIEDIQNNDFSDCFAALIQSPGTNGEVRDLTTDIAKAKEAGVLTIVACDILALTLIKTPAEMGADIAIGNSQRFGVPMGFGGPHAAFLATRDEFKR
;
A
#
# COMPACT_ATOMS: atom_id res chain seq x y z
N MET A 1 -29.23 22.10 -20.68
CA MET A 1 -28.14 22.92 -20.12
C MET A 1 -26.84 22.44 -20.75
N SER A 2 -26.01 23.32 -21.32
CA SER A 2 -24.72 22.90 -21.86
C SER A 2 -23.90 22.29 -20.73
N ASN A 3 -23.41 21.07 -20.91
CA ASN A 3 -22.52 20.46 -19.93
C ASN A 3 -21.10 20.96 -20.24
N GLU A 4 -20.81 22.17 -19.80
CA GLU A 4 -19.54 22.86 -20.06
C GLU A 4 -18.31 22.03 -19.67
N PHE A 5 -18.48 21.08 -18.73
CA PHE A 5 -17.41 20.17 -18.35
C PHE A 5 -17.13 19.16 -19.46
N LEU A 6 -18.17 18.57 -20.07
CA LEU A 6 -18.03 17.64 -21.18
C LEU A 6 -17.32 18.30 -22.36
N ASP A 7 -17.76 19.52 -22.75
CA ASP A 7 -17.21 20.25 -23.87
C ASP A 7 -15.71 20.60 -23.72
N ARG A 8 -15.23 20.67 -22.46
CA ARG A 8 -13.82 20.94 -22.15
C ARG A 8 -12.95 19.70 -21.96
N HIS A 9 -13.54 18.54 -21.67
CA HIS A 9 -12.77 17.37 -21.21
C HIS A 9 -12.97 16.11 -22.03
N ILE A 10 -14.09 15.99 -22.77
CA ILE A 10 -14.37 14.84 -23.63
C ILE A 10 -14.09 15.20 -25.07
N GLY A 11 -12.99 14.75 -25.54
CA GLY A 11 -12.46 14.65 -26.89
C GLY A 11 -13.22 15.37 -28.03
N PRO A 12 -13.55 14.66 -29.11
CA PRO A 12 -14.09 15.28 -30.29
C PRO A 12 -15.53 15.76 -30.10
N ASN A 13 -15.86 16.89 -30.75
CA ASN A 13 -17.23 17.35 -30.90
C ASN A 13 -17.96 16.57 -32.01
N GLN A 14 -19.29 16.81 -32.17
CA GLN A 14 -20.10 16.04 -33.13
C GLN A 14 -19.59 16.15 -34.58
N ALA A 15 -19.17 17.34 -35.02
CA ALA A 15 -18.66 17.52 -36.39
C ALA A 15 -17.35 16.74 -36.62
N GLU A 16 -16.50 16.66 -35.60
CA GLU A 16 -15.27 15.86 -35.65
C GLU A 16 -15.58 14.36 -35.64
N ILE A 17 -16.60 13.93 -34.86
CA ILE A 17 -17.08 12.54 -34.87
C ILE A 17 -17.59 12.18 -36.25
N ASP A 18 -18.43 13.01 -36.85
CA ASP A 18 -18.99 12.79 -38.20
C ASP A 18 -17.87 12.69 -39.26
N ALA A 19 -16.87 13.55 -39.16
CA ALA A 19 -15.71 13.52 -40.09
C ALA A 19 -14.89 12.22 -39.92
N MET A 20 -14.66 11.78 -38.69
CA MET A 20 -13.96 10.51 -38.41
C MET A 20 -14.76 9.30 -38.89
N LEU A 21 -16.08 9.26 -38.67
CA LEU A 21 -16.96 8.20 -39.15
C LEU A 21 -16.93 8.12 -40.68
N SER A 22 -17.02 9.25 -41.35
CA SER A 22 -16.92 9.33 -42.80
C SER A 22 -15.58 8.79 -43.34
N ALA A 23 -14.48 9.13 -42.66
CA ALA A 23 -13.15 8.67 -43.06
C ALA A 23 -12.97 7.15 -42.96
N ILE A 24 -13.65 6.49 -42.02
CA ILE A 24 -13.59 5.02 -41.81
C ILE A 24 -14.76 4.28 -42.47
N GLY A 25 -15.65 4.99 -43.19
CA GLY A 25 -16.79 4.40 -43.88
C GLY A 25 -17.85 3.82 -42.95
N CYS A 26 -18.14 4.52 -41.86
CA CYS A 26 -19.20 4.19 -40.90
C CYS A 26 -20.20 5.34 -40.80
N ASP A 27 -21.48 4.99 -40.56
CA ASP A 27 -22.56 5.95 -40.43
C ASP A 27 -22.82 6.37 -38.99
N SER A 28 -22.35 5.56 -38.03
CA SER A 28 -22.52 5.83 -36.60
C SER A 28 -21.45 5.15 -35.73
N VAL A 29 -21.30 5.61 -34.48
CA VAL A 29 -20.42 4.98 -33.49
C VAL A 29 -20.88 3.54 -33.19
N GLU A 30 -22.19 3.30 -33.15
CA GLU A 30 -22.77 1.97 -32.94
C GLU A 30 -22.34 0.99 -34.04
N GLN A 31 -22.25 1.49 -35.29
CA GLN A 31 -21.76 0.68 -36.42
C GLN A 31 -20.26 0.33 -36.26
N VAL A 32 -19.45 1.27 -35.74
CA VAL A 32 -18.05 0.98 -35.40
C VAL A 32 -17.96 -0.11 -34.33
N VAL A 33 -18.75 0.03 -33.29
CA VAL A 33 -18.80 -0.98 -32.19
C VAL A 33 -19.22 -2.35 -32.75
N ALA A 34 -20.29 -2.41 -33.57
CA ALA A 34 -20.78 -3.65 -34.15
C ALA A 34 -19.76 -4.34 -35.08
N ARG A 35 -18.90 -3.54 -35.76
CA ARG A 35 -17.82 -4.08 -36.63
C ARG A 35 -16.59 -4.55 -35.83
N THR A 36 -16.41 -4.04 -34.60
CA THR A 36 -15.17 -4.21 -33.83
C THR A 36 -15.32 -5.21 -32.69
N VAL A 37 -16.50 -5.24 -32.05
CA VAL A 37 -16.77 -6.08 -30.89
C VAL A 37 -17.58 -7.30 -31.32
N PRO A 38 -17.10 -8.54 -31.09
CA PRO A 38 -17.89 -9.74 -31.34
C PRO A 38 -19.24 -9.73 -30.58
N GLU A 39 -20.30 -10.12 -31.25
CA GLU A 39 -21.67 -10.13 -30.69
C GLU A 39 -21.74 -10.96 -29.39
N SER A 40 -20.96 -12.04 -29.29
CA SER A 40 -20.92 -12.92 -28.13
C SER A 40 -20.41 -12.27 -26.82
N ILE A 41 -19.74 -11.14 -26.93
CA ILE A 41 -19.20 -10.39 -25.78
C ILE A 41 -19.74 -8.96 -25.72
N LEU A 42 -20.60 -8.57 -26.67
CA LEU A 42 -21.18 -7.24 -26.68
C LEU A 42 -22.21 -7.11 -25.55
N PHE A 43 -21.99 -6.16 -24.65
CA PHE A 43 -22.96 -5.80 -23.64
C PHE A 43 -24.08 -4.97 -24.28
N GLY A 44 -25.23 -5.60 -24.53
CA GLY A 44 -26.32 -5.03 -25.36
C GLY A 44 -27.11 -3.89 -24.71
N ASN A 45 -26.89 -3.59 -23.43
CA ASN A 45 -27.62 -2.54 -22.70
C ASN A 45 -26.73 -1.32 -22.50
N ARG A 46 -27.32 -0.12 -22.54
CA ARG A 46 -26.65 1.06 -22.03
C ARG A 46 -26.49 0.95 -20.51
N MET A 47 -25.38 1.45 -19.99
CA MET A 47 -25.23 1.57 -18.54
C MET A 47 -26.32 2.48 -17.99
N GLU A 48 -27.00 2.03 -16.95
CA GLU A 48 -27.94 2.85 -16.17
C GLU A 48 -27.15 3.75 -15.22
N VAL A 49 -26.75 4.89 -15.73
CA VAL A 49 -26.07 5.94 -14.95
C VAL A 49 -26.90 7.20 -14.96
N GLU A 50 -26.90 7.93 -13.87
CA GLU A 50 -27.55 9.23 -13.78
C GLU A 50 -26.88 10.24 -14.73
N GLU A 51 -27.62 11.27 -15.11
CA GLU A 51 -27.05 12.38 -15.89
C GLU A 51 -25.94 13.08 -15.09
N GLY A 52 -24.93 13.56 -15.79
CA GLY A 52 -23.83 14.30 -15.20
C GLY A 52 -24.28 15.57 -14.51
N LEU A 53 -23.75 15.81 -13.32
CA LEU A 53 -23.98 17.04 -12.57
C LEU A 53 -23.17 18.21 -13.13
N THR A 54 -23.66 19.44 -12.90
CA THR A 54 -22.82 20.62 -13.10
C THR A 54 -21.68 20.66 -12.07
N GLU A 55 -20.59 21.39 -12.33
CA GLU A 55 -19.49 21.56 -11.37
C GLU A 55 -20.01 22.09 -10.03
N ARG A 56 -20.93 23.04 -10.05
CA ARG A 56 -21.55 23.60 -8.86
C ARG A 56 -22.30 22.54 -8.04
N ASP A 57 -23.10 21.71 -8.72
CA ASP A 57 -23.94 20.71 -8.05
C ASP A 57 -23.06 19.55 -7.54
N SER A 58 -22.01 19.19 -8.27
CA SER A 58 -21.01 18.21 -7.84
C SER A 58 -20.29 18.67 -6.56
N LEU A 59 -19.86 19.94 -6.51
CA LEU A 59 -19.25 20.51 -5.31
C LEU A 59 -20.23 20.58 -4.14
N ALA A 60 -21.50 20.93 -4.41
CA ALA A 60 -22.54 20.95 -3.38
C ALA A 60 -22.80 19.55 -2.81
N LEU A 61 -22.87 18.53 -3.68
CA LEU A 61 -23.04 17.13 -3.28
C LEU A 61 -21.82 16.65 -2.47
N ALA A 62 -20.60 16.90 -2.94
CA ALA A 62 -19.38 16.55 -2.22
C ALA A 62 -19.34 17.18 -0.82
N LYS A 63 -19.70 18.47 -0.71
CA LYS A 63 -19.79 19.17 0.57
C LYS A 63 -20.86 18.58 1.49
N LYS A 64 -22.02 18.19 0.92
CA LYS A 64 -23.11 17.54 1.68
C LYS A 64 -22.64 16.19 2.23
N LEU A 65 -21.97 15.37 1.41
CA LEU A 65 -21.42 14.07 1.83
C LEU A 65 -20.32 14.24 2.88
N ALA A 66 -19.38 15.15 2.65
CA ALA A 66 -18.33 15.45 3.62
C ALA A 66 -18.87 15.93 4.97
N GLY A 67 -19.97 16.72 4.96
CA GLY A 67 -20.62 17.20 6.18
C GLY A 67 -21.32 16.12 7.01
N GLN A 68 -21.47 14.91 6.50
CA GLN A 68 -22.01 13.77 7.27
C GLN A 68 -20.93 13.06 8.10
N ASN A 69 -19.66 13.34 7.87
CA ASN A 69 -18.58 12.79 8.66
C ASN A 69 -18.55 13.43 10.05
N GLN A 70 -18.34 12.61 11.06
CA GLN A 70 -18.18 13.05 12.43
C GLN A 70 -16.74 12.84 12.88
N LEU A 71 -16.13 13.87 13.45
CA LEU A 71 -14.76 13.80 13.97
C LEU A 71 -14.80 13.33 15.42
N PHE A 72 -14.25 12.16 15.67
CA PHE A 72 -14.09 11.57 16.99
C PHE A 72 -12.61 11.52 17.39
N SER A 73 -12.35 11.53 18.70
CA SER A 73 -11.04 11.12 19.20
C SER A 73 -10.84 9.63 18.93
N ASN A 74 -9.77 9.28 18.22
CA ASN A 74 -9.50 7.91 17.83
C ASN A 74 -8.63 7.20 18.88
N PHE A 75 -9.16 6.11 19.45
CA PHE A 75 -8.46 5.24 20.39
C PHE A 75 -8.41 3.78 19.89
N ILE A 76 -8.61 3.55 18.61
CA ILE A 76 -8.59 2.19 18.02
C ILE A 76 -7.19 1.59 18.12
N GLY A 77 -6.14 2.39 17.92
CA GLY A 77 -4.78 1.87 17.82
C GLY A 77 -4.61 0.99 16.57
N GLN A 78 -3.98 -0.18 16.72
CA GLN A 78 -3.87 -1.20 15.65
C GLN A 78 -3.26 -0.68 14.34
N GLY A 79 -2.29 0.24 14.43
CA GLY A 79 -1.68 0.89 13.26
C GLY A 79 -2.43 2.13 12.75
N TYR A 80 -3.62 2.45 13.28
CA TYR A 80 -4.41 3.62 12.91
C TYR A 80 -4.17 4.77 13.89
N TYR A 81 -3.04 5.42 13.78
CA TYR A 81 -2.63 6.52 14.65
C TYR A 81 -2.88 7.88 13.98
N GLY A 82 -3.19 8.91 14.78
CA GLY A 82 -3.29 10.28 14.30
C GLY A 82 -1.95 10.75 13.74
N THR A 83 -1.99 11.43 12.60
CA THR A 83 -0.83 12.02 11.95
C THR A 83 -1.08 13.49 11.66
N LEU A 84 -0.02 14.29 11.69
CA LEU A 84 -0.07 15.71 11.34
C LEU A 84 0.65 15.92 10.02
N MET A 85 -0.07 16.44 9.05
CA MET A 85 0.55 16.89 7.80
C MET A 85 1.08 18.30 7.98
N PRO A 86 2.38 18.55 7.77
CA PRO A 86 2.89 19.90 7.75
C PRO A 86 2.19 20.74 6.68
N THR A 87 1.74 21.95 7.04
CA THR A 87 0.96 22.81 6.13
C THR A 87 1.74 23.22 4.88
N VAL A 88 3.06 23.32 4.97
CA VAL A 88 3.93 23.59 3.82
C VAL A 88 3.93 22.43 2.82
N ILE A 89 3.88 21.17 3.28
CA ILE A 89 3.77 19.99 2.43
C ILE A 89 2.39 19.95 1.78
N GLN A 90 1.33 20.20 2.54
CA GLN A 90 -0.03 20.27 2.01
C GLN A 90 -0.10 21.24 0.84
N ARG A 91 0.34 22.51 1.06
CA ARG A 91 0.23 23.55 0.06
C ARG A 91 1.17 23.34 -1.13
N ASN A 92 2.44 23.00 -0.89
CA ASN A 92 3.47 23.04 -1.93
C ASN A 92 3.66 21.70 -2.64
N ILE A 93 3.17 20.62 -2.09
CA ILE A 93 3.28 19.26 -2.67
C ILE A 93 1.90 18.75 -3.05
N LEU A 94 0.97 18.60 -2.10
CA LEU A 94 -0.33 17.98 -2.38
C LEU A 94 -1.23 18.82 -3.28
N GLU A 95 -1.15 20.15 -3.20
CA GLU A 95 -1.91 21.07 -4.06
C GLU A 95 -1.19 21.37 -5.39
N ASN A 96 0.04 20.91 -5.57
CA ASN A 96 0.83 21.17 -6.76
C ASN A 96 0.54 20.10 -7.83
N PRO A 97 -0.03 20.48 -8.99
CA PRO A 97 -0.37 19.51 -10.05
C PRO A 97 0.83 18.79 -10.65
N GLY A 98 2.03 19.34 -10.53
CA GLY A 98 3.26 18.63 -10.90
C GLY A 98 3.55 17.40 -10.04
N TRP A 99 3.01 17.35 -8.82
CA TRP A 99 3.16 16.21 -7.91
C TRP A 99 1.96 15.27 -7.91
N TYR A 100 0.73 15.77 -7.85
CA TYR A 100 -0.47 14.92 -7.82
C TYR A 100 -0.88 14.44 -9.22
N THR A 101 0.00 13.81 -9.93
CA THR A 101 -0.26 13.21 -11.25
C THR A 101 -0.19 11.70 -11.17
N ALA A 102 -1.02 11.00 -11.97
CA ALA A 102 -0.99 9.55 -12.11
C ALA A 102 0.24 9.04 -12.90
N TYR A 103 1.16 9.91 -13.28
CA TYR A 103 2.34 9.53 -14.07
C TYR A 103 3.26 8.58 -13.30
N THR A 104 3.49 7.40 -13.85
CA THR A 104 4.51 6.47 -13.36
C THR A 104 5.84 6.78 -14.02
N PRO A 105 6.95 6.92 -13.27
CA PRO A 105 8.23 7.40 -13.80
C PRO A 105 9.00 6.33 -14.57
N TYR A 106 8.42 5.80 -15.65
CA TYR A 106 9.10 4.83 -16.52
C TYR A 106 10.26 5.45 -17.31
N GLN A 107 10.15 6.73 -17.66
CA GLN A 107 11.19 7.46 -18.39
C GLN A 107 12.01 8.29 -17.40
N ALA A 108 13.21 7.79 -17.06
CA ALA A 108 14.10 8.43 -16.10
C ALA A 108 14.48 9.86 -16.51
N GLU A 109 14.62 10.11 -17.80
CA GLU A 109 15.07 11.39 -18.38
C GLU A 109 14.15 12.56 -18.02
N ILE A 110 12.83 12.31 -17.98
CA ILE A 110 11.82 13.33 -17.67
C ILE A 110 11.30 13.26 -16.23
N SER A 111 11.77 12.30 -15.44
CA SER A 111 11.27 12.02 -14.09
C SER A 111 12.34 12.13 -13.01
N GLN A 112 13.45 12.80 -13.28
CA GLN A 112 14.63 12.81 -12.40
C GLN A 112 14.29 13.26 -10.97
N GLY A 113 13.55 14.36 -10.80
CA GLY A 113 13.17 14.84 -9.47
C GLY A 113 12.25 13.86 -8.72
N ARG A 114 11.37 13.17 -9.43
CA ARG A 114 10.50 12.13 -8.84
C ARG A 114 11.30 10.90 -8.42
N LEU A 115 12.26 10.47 -9.22
CA LEU A 115 13.15 9.38 -8.89
C LEU A 115 14.07 9.71 -7.71
N GLU A 116 14.58 10.95 -7.64
CA GLU A 116 15.35 11.44 -6.50
C GLU A 116 14.53 11.37 -5.20
N MET A 117 13.26 11.76 -5.25
CA MET A 117 12.34 11.67 -4.11
C MET A 117 12.13 10.21 -3.68
N LEU A 118 11.98 9.28 -4.61
CA LEU A 118 11.87 7.84 -4.31
C LEU A 118 13.14 7.30 -3.65
N LEU A 119 14.32 7.68 -4.12
CA LEU A 119 15.59 7.32 -3.49
C LEU A 119 15.72 7.91 -2.09
N THR A 120 15.31 9.16 -1.89
CA THR A 120 15.28 9.80 -0.57
C THR A 120 14.36 9.03 0.39
N PHE A 121 13.18 8.61 -0.06
CA PHE A 121 12.28 7.78 0.74
C PHE A 121 12.95 6.47 1.17
N GLN A 122 13.60 5.76 0.24
CA GLN A 122 14.33 4.52 0.54
C GLN A 122 15.42 4.77 1.61
N GLN A 123 16.19 5.85 1.46
CA GLN A 123 17.24 6.21 2.40
C GLN A 123 16.66 6.49 3.79
N MET A 124 15.56 7.27 3.88
CA MET A 124 14.90 7.55 5.16
C MET A 124 14.45 6.26 5.87
N ILE A 125 13.90 5.31 5.14
CA ILE A 125 13.48 4.03 5.73
C ILE A 125 14.70 3.23 6.20
N MET A 126 15.76 3.17 5.41
CA MET A 126 17.01 2.50 5.82
C MET A 126 17.59 3.11 7.10
N ASP A 127 17.66 4.44 7.16
CA ASP A 127 18.21 5.16 8.32
C ASP A 127 17.36 4.92 9.60
N LEU A 128 16.02 4.92 9.47
CA LEU A 128 15.12 4.71 10.60
C LEU A 128 15.07 3.26 11.07
N THR A 129 15.15 2.30 10.18
CA THR A 129 15.07 0.86 10.51
C THR A 129 16.43 0.23 10.80
N GLY A 130 17.52 0.88 10.39
CA GLY A 130 18.89 0.37 10.42
C GLY A 130 19.15 -0.74 9.40
N MET A 131 18.24 -0.97 8.47
CA MET A 131 18.38 -1.99 7.42
C MET A 131 19.24 -1.50 6.26
N ASP A 132 19.84 -2.45 5.50
CA ASP A 132 20.82 -2.13 4.47
C ASP A 132 20.17 -1.67 3.15
N ILE A 133 18.92 -2.11 2.89
CA ILE A 133 18.21 -1.81 1.65
C ILE A 133 16.69 -1.69 1.92
N SER A 134 16.03 -0.80 1.19
CA SER A 134 14.58 -0.61 1.26
C SER A 134 13.96 -0.49 -0.13
N ASN A 135 12.70 -0.85 -0.26
CA ASN A 135 11.89 -0.52 -1.44
C ASN A 135 11.41 0.95 -1.39
N ALA A 136 10.82 1.43 -2.48
CA ALA A 136 10.29 2.79 -2.54
C ALA A 136 8.93 2.93 -1.85
N SER A 137 8.03 1.93 -1.96
CA SER A 137 6.76 1.84 -1.22
C SER A 137 6.01 0.55 -1.54
N LEU A 138 5.03 0.22 -0.69
CA LEU A 138 4.02 -0.82 -0.91
C LEU A 138 2.63 -0.24 -0.59
N LEU A 139 1.58 -0.98 -0.90
CA LEU A 139 0.21 -0.53 -0.73
C LEU A 139 -0.11 -0.21 0.75
N ASP A 140 0.11 -1.20 1.62
CA ASP A 140 -0.15 -1.11 3.06
C ASP A 140 0.73 -2.08 3.86
N GLU A 141 0.76 -1.93 5.17
CA GLU A 141 1.54 -2.81 6.06
C GLU A 141 1.11 -4.28 5.98
N PRO A 142 -0.18 -4.65 5.92
CA PRO A 142 -0.58 -6.04 5.72
C PRO A 142 -0.05 -6.65 4.41
N THR A 143 -0.06 -5.89 3.33
CA THR A 143 0.53 -6.30 2.05
C THR A 143 2.06 -6.46 2.18
N ALA A 144 2.72 -5.52 2.85
CA ALA A 144 4.16 -5.63 3.12
C ALA A 144 4.49 -6.90 3.93
N ALA A 145 3.67 -7.25 4.92
CA ALA A 145 3.80 -8.49 5.69
C ALA A 145 3.67 -9.73 4.79
N ALA A 146 2.70 -9.73 3.86
CA ALA A 146 2.51 -10.83 2.92
C ALA A 146 3.70 -10.97 1.94
N GLU A 147 4.20 -9.85 1.42
CA GLU A 147 5.40 -9.85 0.56
C GLU A 147 6.65 -10.31 1.34
N ALA A 148 6.81 -9.89 2.59
CA ALA A 148 7.89 -10.34 3.45
C ALA A 148 7.81 -11.85 3.75
N MET A 149 6.61 -12.39 4.01
CA MET A 149 6.37 -13.83 4.15
C MET A 149 6.83 -14.60 2.90
N MET A 150 6.43 -14.12 1.72
CA MET A 150 6.79 -14.73 0.44
C MET A 150 8.30 -14.65 0.16
N MET A 151 8.90 -13.52 0.48
CA MET A 151 10.33 -13.30 0.37
C MET A 151 11.11 -14.25 1.31
N ALA A 152 10.72 -14.32 2.58
CA ALA A 152 11.34 -15.20 3.57
C ALA A 152 11.26 -16.68 3.14
N LYS A 153 10.09 -17.13 2.61
CA LYS A 153 9.93 -18.49 2.09
C LYS A 153 10.89 -18.82 0.96
N ARG A 154 11.15 -17.85 0.07
CA ARG A 154 12.08 -18.02 -1.06
C ARG A 154 13.55 -17.92 -0.63
N ALA A 155 13.86 -17.05 0.32
CA ALA A 155 15.21 -16.81 0.80
C ALA A 155 15.72 -17.94 1.68
N ASN A 156 14.89 -18.48 2.58
CA ASN A 156 15.25 -19.54 3.52
C ASN A 156 15.24 -20.93 2.87
N LYS A 157 16.07 -21.14 1.86
CA LYS A 157 16.12 -22.40 1.07
C LYS A 157 16.51 -23.62 1.89
N LYS A 158 17.23 -23.44 2.97
CA LYS A 158 17.69 -24.54 3.86
C LYS A 158 16.55 -25.08 4.71
N ASN A 159 15.62 -24.22 5.11
CA ASN A 159 14.46 -24.58 5.90
C ASN A 159 13.32 -25.07 4.98
N LYS A 160 12.82 -26.28 5.20
CA LYS A 160 11.81 -26.93 4.36
C LYS A 160 10.39 -26.82 4.92
N SER A 161 10.24 -26.21 6.11
CA SER A 161 8.92 -25.99 6.70
C SER A 161 8.01 -25.14 5.80
N ASN A 162 6.72 -25.37 5.86
CA ASN A 162 5.69 -24.54 5.25
C ASN A 162 4.94 -23.69 6.30
N ARG A 163 5.39 -23.73 7.56
CA ARG A 163 4.76 -23.00 8.66
C ARG A 163 5.38 -21.62 8.78
N PHE A 164 4.52 -20.62 8.86
CA PHE A 164 4.85 -19.22 9.10
C PHE A 164 4.28 -18.79 10.44
N LEU A 165 5.14 -18.50 11.39
CA LEU A 165 4.75 -18.06 12.73
C LEU A 165 4.35 -16.59 12.71
N VAL A 166 3.22 -16.25 13.30
CA VAL A 166 2.73 -14.88 13.43
C VAL A 166 2.47 -14.61 14.91
N ASP A 167 3.11 -13.60 15.45
CA ASP A 167 2.85 -13.15 16.83
C ASP A 167 1.36 -12.86 17.01
N SER A 168 0.73 -13.44 18.01
CA SER A 168 -0.69 -13.24 18.33
C SER A 168 -1.04 -11.77 18.58
N ASN A 169 -0.04 -10.94 18.91
CA ASN A 169 -0.17 -9.50 19.10
C ASN A 169 -0.01 -8.68 17.79
N THR A 170 0.04 -9.36 16.64
CA THR A 170 0.00 -8.72 15.31
C THR A 170 -1.36 -8.10 15.05
N HIS A 171 -1.40 -7.00 14.30
CA HIS A 171 -2.65 -6.33 13.97
C HIS A 171 -3.62 -7.26 13.22
N PRO A 172 -4.93 -7.29 13.59
CA PRO A 172 -5.92 -8.22 13.02
C PRO A 172 -6.03 -8.14 11.50
N GLN A 173 -5.95 -6.93 10.93
CA GLN A 173 -5.98 -6.74 9.47
C GLN A 173 -4.77 -7.40 8.79
N THR A 174 -3.59 -7.36 9.42
CA THR A 174 -2.38 -8.01 8.90
C THR A 174 -2.54 -9.53 8.92
N ILE A 175 -3.04 -10.09 10.01
CA ILE A 175 -3.34 -11.53 10.12
C ILE A 175 -4.32 -11.97 9.01
N THR A 176 -5.39 -11.21 8.77
CA THR A 176 -6.41 -11.52 7.76
C THR A 176 -5.82 -11.54 6.34
N ILE A 177 -4.99 -10.58 6.00
CA ILE A 177 -4.32 -10.54 4.69
C ILE A 177 -3.31 -11.69 4.56
N LEU A 178 -2.54 -11.98 5.60
CA LEU A 178 -1.63 -13.13 5.60
C LEU A 178 -2.37 -14.44 5.36
N GLN A 179 -3.51 -14.67 6.01
CA GLN A 179 -4.36 -15.86 5.80
C GLN A 179 -4.81 -15.97 4.33
N THR A 180 -5.25 -14.84 3.76
CA THR A 180 -5.69 -14.78 2.36
C THR A 180 -4.57 -15.12 1.39
N ARG A 181 -3.37 -14.60 1.65
CA ARG A 181 -2.20 -14.76 0.78
C ARG A 181 -1.48 -16.10 0.97
N ALA A 182 -1.50 -16.68 2.16
CA ALA A 182 -0.87 -17.94 2.48
C ALA A 182 -1.61 -19.15 1.91
N LYS A 183 -2.95 -19.14 1.98
CA LYS A 183 -3.81 -20.27 1.59
C LYS A 183 -3.55 -20.81 0.18
N PRO A 184 -3.54 -20.00 -0.91
CA PRO A 184 -3.39 -20.52 -2.27
C PRO A 184 -2.01 -21.12 -2.57
N ILE A 185 -1.01 -20.84 -1.75
CA ILE A 185 0.37 -21.32 -1.92
C ILE A 185 0.78 -22.37 -0.88
N GLY A 186 -0.18 -22.85 -0.07
CA GLY A 186 0.03 -23.93 0.89
C GLY A 186 0.92 -23.56 2.08
N ILE A 187 1.01 -22.28 2.45
CA ILE A 187 1.65 -21.85 3.68
C ILE A 187 0.67 -21.99 4.83
N GLU A 188 1.06 -22.68 5.90
CA GLU A 188 0.32 -22.79 7.15
C GLU A 188 0.69 -21.60 8.07
N LEU A 189 -0.29 -20.77 8.42
CA LEU A 189 -0.10 -19.73 9.43
C LEU A 189 -0.31 -20.33 10.82
N VAL A 190 0.67 -20.10 11.69
CA VAL A 190 0.61 -20.44 13.11
C VAL A 190 0.57 -19.14 13.89
N ILE A 191 -0.54 -18.87 14.58
CA ILE A 191 -0.75 -17.62 15.31
C ILE A 191 -0.63 -17.94 16.80
N GLU A 192 0.48 -17.54 17.41
CA GLU A 192 0.82 -17.85 18.80
C GLU A 192 1.56 -16.70 19.48
N ASP A 193 1.61 -16.73 20.80
CA ASP A 193 2.46 -15.80 21.56
C ASP A 193 3.93 -16.18 21.33
N ILE A 194 4.66 -15.25 20.76
CA ILE A 194 6.06 -15.49 20.37
C ILE A 194 6.99 -15.67 21.59
N GLN A 195 6.67 -15.08 22.74
CA GLN A 195 7.49 -15.20 23.95
C GLN A 195 7.55 -16.64 24.47
N ASN A 196 6.51 -17.42 24.22
CA ASN A 196 6.39 -18.81 24.65
C ASN A 196 6.72 -19.80 23.53
N ASN A 197 7.18 -19.31 22.37
CA ASN A 197 7.48 -20.15 21.22
C ASN A 197 8.96 -20.50 21.15
N ASP A 198 9.27 -21.72 20.76
CA ASP A 198 10.63 -22.20 20.54
C ASP A 198 11.12 -22.04 19.10
N PHE A 199 10.28 -21.46 18.23
CA PHE A 199 10.51 -21.26 16.79
C PHE A 199 10.74 -22.56 16.02
N SER A 200 10.44 -23.74 16.61
CA SER A 200 10.61 -25.00 15.92
C SER A 200 9.64 -25.13 14.74
N ASP A 201 10.12 -25.80 13.68
CA ASP A 201 9.32 -26.15 12.50
C ASP A 201 8.59 -24.97 11.81
N CYS A 202 9.20 -23.78 11.78
CA CYS A 202 8.72 -22.67 10.93
C CYS A 202 9.88 -22.10 10.10
N PHE A 203 9.55 -21.55 8.92
CA PHE A 203 10.57 -20.98 8.04
C PHE A 203 10.85 -19.50 8.33
N ALA A 204 9.87 -18.80 8.88
CA ALA A 204 10.02 -17.41 9.30
C ALA A 204 8.96 -17.06 10.37
N ALA A 205 9.19 -15.95 11.06
CA ALA A 205 8.30 -15.41 12.07
C ALA A 205 8.05 -13.92 11.86
N LEU A 206 6.80 -13.47 12.02
CA LEU A 206 6.39 -12.06 12.02
C LEU A 206 6.10 -11.61 13.44
N ILE A 207 6.72 -10.51 13.85
CA ILE A 207 6.57 -9.91 15.18
C ILE A 207 6.10 -8.47 15.02
N GLN A 208 5.05 -8.07 15.73
CA GLN A 208 4.54 -6.69 15.72
C GLN A 208 5.12 -5.89 16.88
N SER A 209 5.67 -4.70 16.61
CA SER A 209 6.20 -3.80 17.63
C SER A 209 5.99 -2.31 17.29
N PRO A 210 5.19 -1.54 18.03
CA PRO A 210 4.31 -1.97 19.13
C PRO A 210 3.26 -2.98 18.72
N GLY A 211 2.85 -3.86 19.63
CA GLY A 211 1.80 -4.83 19.40
C GLY A 211 0.39 -4.20 19.35
N THR A 212 -0.61 -4.99 18.98
CA THR A 212 -2.02 -4.56 18.89
C THR A 212 -2.56 -4.03 20.23
N ASN A 213 -2.11 -4.60 21.34
CA ASN A 213 -2.47 -4.15 22.70
C ASN A 213 -1.64 -2.93 23.19
N GLY A 214 -0.75 -2.37 22.35
CA GLY A 214 0.13 -1.26 22.68
C GLY A 214 1.41 -1.65 23.43
N GLU A 215 1.69 -2.94 23.60
CA GLU A 215 2.89 -3.42 24.25
C GLU A 215 4.13 -3.13 23.41
N VAL A 216 5.18 -2.64 24.08
CA VAL A 216 6.52 -2.42 23.51
C VAL A 216 7.50 -3.37 24.22
N ARG A 217 8.18 -4.20 23.45
CA ARG A 217 9.11 -5.22 23.94
C ARG A 217 10.51 -5.06 23.35
N ASP A 218 11.54 -5.43 24.09
CA ASP A 218 12.86 -5.68 23.50
C ASP A 218 12.86 -7.09 22.88
N LEU A 219 12.84 -7.16 21.56
CA LEU A 219 12.73 -8.40 20.79
C LEU A 219 14.09 -9.09 20.59
N THR A 220 15.19 -8.53 21.10
CA THR A 220 16.56 -9.01 20.86
C THR A 220 16.71 -10.50 21.20
N THR A 221 16.13 -10.92 22.33
CA THR A 221 16.22 -12.33 22.78
C THR A 221 15.40 -13.27 21.90
N ASP A 222 14.17 -12.88 21.51
CA ASP A 222 13.30 -13.71 20.69
C ASP A 222 13.84 -13.85 19.27
N ILE A 223 14.37 -12.76 18.71
CA ILE A 223 15.05 -12.76 17.42
C ILE A 223 16.31 -13.66 17.45
N ALA A 224 17.10 -13.62 18.53
CA ALA A 224 18.27 -14.48 18.66
C ALA A 224 17.88 -15.97 18.69
N LYS A 225 16.83 -16.34 19.46
CA LYS A 225 16.29 -17.72 19.48
C LYS A 225 15.80 -18.17 18.10
N ALA A 226 15.05 -17.31 17.39
CA ALA A 226 14.59 -17.60 16.04
C ALA A 226 15.76 -17.87 15.08
N LYS A 227 16.81 -17.06 15.16
CA LYS A 227 18.02 -17.20 14.35
C LYS A 227 18.75 -18.51 14.66
N GLU A 228 18.88 -18.90 15.93
CA GLU A 228 19.45 -20.19 16.33
C GLU A 228 18.66 -21.38 15.79
N ALA A 229 17.32 -21.25 15.70
CA ALA A 229 16.43 -22.23 15.10
C ALA A 229 16.45 -22.21 13.53
N GLY A 230 17.21 -21.30 12.91
CA GLY A 230 17.25 -21.15 11.44
C GLY A 230 15.99 -20.54 10.85
N VAL A 231 15.30 -19.70 11.61
CA VAL A 231 14.06 -19.01 11.26
C VAL A 231 14.35 -17.54 10.93
N LEU A 232 13.89 -17.06 9.78
CA LEU A 232 14.02 -15.64 9.43
C LEU A 232 12.99 -14.82 10.20
N THR A 233 13.40 -13.64 10.65
CA THR A 233 12.56 -12.76 11.47
C THR A 233 12.14 -11.51 10.69
N ILE A 234 10.85 -11.22 10.76
CA ILE A 234 10.21 -10.04 10.18
C ILE A 234 9.64 -9.21 11.33
N VAL A 235 10.05 -7.95 11.45
CA VAL A 235 9.49 -7.03 12.44
C VAL A 235 8.60 -6.02 11.74
N ALA A 236 7.30 -6.03 12.07
CA ALA A 236 6.36 -4.99 11.70
C ALA A 236 6.44 -3.87 12.74
N CYS A 237 6.85 -2.68 12.34
CA CYS A 237 7.19 -1.60 13.26
C CYS A 237 6.53 -0.27 12.92
N ASP A 238 6.24 0.53 13.97
CA ASP A 238 5.88 1.93 13.84
C ASP A 238 7.16 2.77 13.76
N ILE A 239 7.40 3.43 12.62
CA ILE A 239 8.61 4.24 12.40
C ILE A 239 8.76 5.40 13.39
N LEU A 240 7.66 5.90 13.98
CA LEU A 240 7.76 6.91 15.03
C LEU A 240 8.33 6.30 16.32
N ALA A 241 7.94 5.08 16.66
CA ALA A 241 8.49 4.38 17.83
C ALA A 241 10.01 4.17 17.71
N LEU A 242 10.53 3.93 16.49
CA LEU A 242 11.97 3.73 16.24
C LEU A 242 12.83 4.96 16.57
N THR A 243 12.24 6.13 16.78
CA THR A 243 12.97 7.31 17.28
C THR A 243 13.29 7.23 18.77
N LEU A 244 12.70 6.29 19.49
CA LEU A 244 12.82 6.14 20.96
C LEU A 244 13.33 4.76 21.40
N ILE A 245 13.16 3.73 20.56
CA ILE A 245 13.52 2.35 20.87
C ILE A 245 14.53 1.81 19.85
N LYS A 246 15.17 0.67 20.18
CA LYS A 246 16.08 -0.02 19.25
C LYS A 246 15.39 -0.31 17.92
N THR A 247 16.13 -0.11 16.86
CA THR A 247 15.66 -0.44 15.51
C THR A 247 15.57 -1.97 15.31
N PRO A 248 14.76 -2.44 14.35
CA PRO A 248 14.73 -3.87 13.98
C PRO A 248 16.12 -4.42 13.65
N ALA A 249 16.96 -3.64 12.97
CA ALA A 249 18.32 -4.04 12.63
C ALA A 249 19.21 -4.22 13.88
N GLU A 250 19.16 -3.30 14.85
CA GLU A 250 19.91 -3.40 16.11
C GLU A 250 19.46 -4.61 16.96
N MET A 251 18.17 -4.97 16.89
CA MET A 251 17.66 -6.18 17.53
C MET A 251 18.03 -7.47 16.78
N GLY A 252 18.56 -7.37 15.56
CA GLY A 252 19.03 -8.52 14.78
C GLY A 252 18.04 -9.06 13.75
N ALA A 253 16.90 -8.39 13.51
CA ALA A 253 15.91 -8.80 12.53
C ALA A 253 16.45 -8.86 11.10
N ASP A 254 15.87 -9.74 10.28
CA ASP A 254 16.25 -9.93 8.88
C ASP A 254 15.50 -8.98 7.96
N ILE A 255 14.22 -8.72 8.28
CA ILE A 255 13.32 -7.87 7.50
C ILE A 255 12.56 -6.94 8.45
N ALA A 256 12.39 -5.70 8.05
CA ALA A 256 11.54 -4.71 8.69
C ALA A 256 10.43 -4.28 7.73
N ILE A 257 9.20 -4.22 8.22
CA ILE A 257 8.05 -3.69 7.50
C ILE A 257 7.31 -2.68 8.36
N GLY A 258 6.45 -1.89 7.76
CA GLY A 258 5.60 -0.94 8.46
C GLY A 258 4.89 -0.03 7.47
N ASN A 259 4.28 1.04 7.98
CA ASN A 259 3.71 2.07 7.14
C ASN A 259 4.40 3.43 7.35
N SER A 260 4.35 4.27 6.34
CA SER A 260 4.97 5.60 6.35
C SER A 260 3.98 6.74 6.65
N GLN A 261 2.79 6.45 7.15
CA GLN A 261 1.78 7.47 7.48
C GLN A 261 2.30 8.52 8.47
N ARG A 262 3.25 8.13 9.35
CA ARG A 262 3.89 9.03 10.32
C ARG A 262 4.62 10.20 9.66
N PHE A 263 4.96 10.12 8.39
CA PHE A 263 5.52 11.25 7.63
C PHE A 263 4.49 12.34 7.30
N GLY A 264 3.21 12.12 7.63
CA GLY A 264 2.17 13.13 7.51
C GLY A 264 0.97 12.73 6.64
N VAL A 265 0.77 11.44 6.35
CA VAL A 265 -0.41 10.98 5.61
C VAL A 265 -1.60 10.87 6.55
N PRO A 266 -2.63 11.74 6.44
CA PRO A 266 -3.76 11.73 7.37
C PRO A 266 -4.68 10.53 7.12
N MET A 267 -5.38 10.10 8.17
CA MET A 267 -6.46 9.11 8.06
C MET A 267 -7.73 9.78 7.51
N GLY A 268 -7.78 9.99 6.20
CA GLY A 268 -8.94 10.53 5.51
C GLY A 268 -9.39 9.60 4.38
N PHE A 269 -10.63 9.73 3.93
CA PHE A 269 -11.14 9.08 2.71
C PHE A 269 -10.85 7.56 2.60
N GLY A 270 -11.05 6.84 3.68
CA GLY A 270 -10.77 5.40 3.74
C GLY A 270 -9.38 5.05 4.27
N GLY A 271 -8.58 6.01 4.71
CA GLY A 271 -7.28 5.80 5.32
C GLY A 271 -6.21 5.36 4.33
N PRO A 272 -5.76 6.24 3.42
CA PRO A 272 -4.69 5.89 2.50
C PRO A 272 -3.44 5.47 3.26
N HIS A 273 -2.82 4.39 2.82
CA HIS A 273 -1.62 3.84 3.40
C HIS A 273 -0.47 3.91 2.40
N ALA A 274 0.75 3.95 2.91
CA ALA A 274 1.96 3.71 2.16
C ALA A 274 2.89 2.88 3.06
N ALA A 275 3.19 1.67 2.65
CA ALA A 275 4.02 0.78 3.43
C ALA A 275 5.45 0.75 2.90
N PHE A 276 6.34 0.20 3.71
CA PHE A 276 7.71 -0.09 3.33
C PHE A 276 8.07 -1.53 3.67
N LEU A 277 9.08 -2.02 2.98
CA LEU A 277 9.82 -3.24 3.29
C LEU A 277 11.30 -2.93 3.18
N ALA A 278 12.03 -3.20 4.25
CA ALA A 278 13.48 -3.04 4.30
C ALA A 278 14.13 -4.33 4.81
N THR A 279 15.34 -4.60 4.37
CA THR A 279 15.99 -5.89 4.65
C THR A 279 17.51 -5.80 4.63
N ARG A 280 18.19 -6.89 5.01
CA ARG A 280 19.63 -7.03 4.90
C ARG A 280 20.06 -7.14 3.44
N ASP A 281 21.30 -6.70 3.12
CA ASP A 281 21.83 -6.70 1.76
C ASP A 281 21.88 -8.12 1.13
N GLU A 282 22.02 -9.15 1.95
CA GLU A 282 22.01 -10.53 1.48
C GLU A 282 20.69 -10.97 0.80
N PHE A 283 19.60 -10.27 1.03
CA PHE A 283 18.26 -10.56 0.48
C PHE A 283 17.89 -9.71 -0.74
N LYS A 284 18.80 -8.94 -1.30
CA LYS A 284 18.55 -8.02 -2.42
C LYS A 284 18.23 -8.70 -3.77
N ARG A 285 18.32 -10.04 -3.87
CA ARG A 285 18.10 -10.82 -5.10
C ARG A 285 17.00 -11.85 -4.96
#